data_301cdfaa955be24defc9b7a9c9d14c96
#
_entry.id   301cdfaa955be24defc9b7a9c9d14c96
#
_cell.length_a   1.000
_cell.length_b   1.000
_cell.length_c   1.000
_cell.angle_alpha   90.00
_cell.angle_beta   90.00
_cell.angle_gamma   90.00
#
_symmetry.space_group_name_H-M   'P 1'
#
loop_
_entity.id
_entity.type
_entity.pdbx_description
1 polymer ?
#
loop_
_entity_poly.entity_id
_entity_poly.type
_entity_poly.pdbx_seq_one_letter_code
_entity_poly.pdbx_strand_id
1 'polypeptide(L)'
;GEVIARGRNVMAGYWENPEATAEAIRDGWFHTGDLGRFDDDGNLYLVGRSKDVIVDANGKNVYPDEIEELYADHPLIKELSVVGVPEGTGERVACAVVANLEHDPALSRAEVEAKIEEHFRKVSADLPIWKRVRGLHFWPGDLPKTAKRSVKRREVAKEIAGLRRDSDETKGALAVAAGDRGQVSWLLETVAAVSGRRRADVHVGSRFGDLGFDSLMYAELSSALESAGATLPESVDVTTLGTVAELQELLSRGPVVAARERAARAEGAADDAEIQLPSAVSAAGKRGLALAQRIFYERVLETRVNGASHIPQHTSFIVAANHCSHLDMGAIKVALGEAGKHLASMAAADYFFRNRYRRAYFKHFTNLVPMERSGSIRKSMDKTHQVLRQGRSMVVFPEGTRSVTGELVDFLPSLGYLALRAEVGILPAHIGGSFEALPKGATLPRARTLTVSFGPFLPSEWLLALTKGLSAQEAWRLCAAFAQRAVENLRDGRPTVLDADAARAAWDGRRLGPIAVRARAPRRRLLRSLP
;
A
#
# COMPACT_ATOMS: atom_id res chain seq x y z
N GLY A 1 19.09 2.11 10.81
CA GLY A 1 20.15 2.66 9.96
C GLY A 1 21.33 1.73 9.86
N GLU A 2 22.34 2.07 9.04
CA GLU A 2 23.57 1.30 9.01
C GLU A 2 24.32 1.42 10.35
N VAL A 3 24.83 0.29 10.83
CA VAL A 3 25.69 0.26 12.03
C VAL A 3 27.10 0.67 11.63
N ILE A 4 27.56 1.78 12.19
CA ILE A 4 28.93 2.26 11.97
C ILE A 4 29.70 2.22 13.30
N ALA A 5 30.99 1.93 13.25
CA ALA A 5 31.84 1.78 14.43
C ALA A 5 33.10 2.68 14.31
N ARG A 6 33.52 3.23 15.46
CA ARG A 6 34.77 3.99 15.56
C ARG A 6 35.46 3.66 16.88
N GLY A 7 36.76 3.45 16.85
CA GLY A 7 37.53 3.18 18.05
C GLY A 7 38.82 2.41 17.74
N ARG A 8 39.58 2.12 18.79
CA ARG A 8 40.87 1.41 18.67
C ARG A 8 40.73 -0.06 18.24
N ASN A 9 39.53 -0.60 18.31
CA ASN A 9 39.18 -1.96 17.89
C ASN A 9 38.83 -2.06 16.41
N VAL A 10 38.74 -0.93 15.69
CA VAL A 10 38.52 -0.93 14.24
C VAL A 10 39.85 -1.25 13.54
N MET A 11 39.78 -2.13 12.53
CA MET A 11 40.94 -2.51 11.71
C MET A 11 41.60 -1.29 11.04
N ALA A 12 42.90 -1.39 10.75
CA ALA A 12 43.60 -0.36 9.96
C ALA A 12 43.19 -0.37 8.48
N GLY A 13 42.73 -1.52 7.96
CA GLY A 13 42.30 -1.70 6.59
C GLY A 13 42.33 -3.16 6.15
N TYR A 14 41.93 -3.44 4.93
CA TYR A 14 42.08 -4.74 4.28
C TYR A 14 43.50 -4.88 3.73
N TRP A 15 44.10 -6.07 3.92
CA TRP A 15 45.44 -6.37 3.46
C TRP A 15 45.52 -6.26 1.93
N GLU A 16 46.47 -5.46 1.44
CA GLU A 16 46.72 -5.21 0.01
C GLU A 16 45.47 -4.82 -0.81
N ASN A 17 44.47 -4.26 -0.16
CA ASN A 17 43.24 -3.81 -0.84
C ASN A 17 42.80 -2.41 -0.38
N PRO A 18 43.44 -1.38 -0.92
CA PRO A 18 43.14 0.00 -0.54
C PRO A 18 41.74 0.45 -0.98
N GLU A 19 41.21 -0.07 -2.09
CA GLU A 19 39.87 0.26 -2.57
C GLU A 19 38.79 -0.24 -1.60
N ALA A 20 38.84 -1.50 -1.21
CA ALA A 20 37.92 -2.06 -0.21
C ALA A 20 38.08 -1.36 1.15
N THR A 21 39.28 -0.92 1.50
CA THR A 21 39.55 -0.17 2.72
C THR A 21 38.85 1.19 2.67
N ALA A 22 38.98 1.92 1.57
CA ALA A 22 38.34 3.23 1.38
C ALA A 22 36.80 3.11 1.33
N GLU A 23 36.28 2.02 0.79
CA GLU A 23 34.84 1.73 0.81
C GLU A 23 34.33 1.48 2.23
N ALA A 24 35.08 0.72 3.03
CA ALA A 24 34.66 0.30 4.36
C ALA A 24 34.96 1.33 5.46
N ILE A 25 36.02 2.13 5.32
CA ILE A 25 36.42 3.13 6.32
C ILE A 25 36.35 4.53 5.70
N ARG A 26 35.33 5.30 6.13
CA ARG A 26 35.09 6.66 5.65
C ARG A 26 35.12 7.62 6.85
N ASP A 27 35.88 8.67 6.76
CA ASP A 27 36.03 9.71 7.81
C ASP A 27 36.36 9.14 9.20
N GLY A 28 37.10 8.01 9.24
CA GLY A 28 37.50 7.34 10.47
C GLY A 28 36.39 6.45 11.09
N TRP A 29 35.26 6.24 10.38
CA TRP A 29 34.22 5.32 10.76
C TRP A 29 34.25 4.07 9.89
N PHE A 30 34.16 2.92 10.54
CA PHE A 30 33.99 1.65 9.86
C PHE A 30 32.52 1.40 9.57
N HIS A 31 32.18 1.31 8.31
CA HIS A 31 30.85 0.94 7.79
C HIS A 31 30.73 -0.58 7.75
N THR A 32 29.94 -1.13 8.66
CA THR A 32 29.85 -2.59 8.81
C THR A 32 29.06 -3.26 7.67
N GLY A 33 28.21 -2.50 6.98
CA GLY A 33 27.24 -3.01 6.03
C GLY A 33 26.06 -3.72 6.69
N ASP A 34 26.02 -3.79 8.02
CA ASP A 34 24.91 -4.35 8.78
C ASP A 34 23.92 -3.22 9.15
N LEU A 35 22.64 -3.52 9.08
CA LEU A 35 21.57 -2.61 9.46
C LEU A 35 21.10 -2.94 10.88
N GLY A 36 20.86 -1.90 11.67
CA GLY A 36 20.42 -2.06 13.05
C GLY A 36 19.43 -0.99 13.50
N ARG A 37 18.81 -1.27 14.63
CA ARG A 37 17.94 -0.34 15.36
C ARG A 37 18.24 -0.44 16.84
N PHE A 38 18.06 0.66 17.55
CA PHE A 38 18.05 0.65 19.01
C PHE A 38 16.64 0.44 19.54
N ASP A 39 16.49 -0.28 20.65
CA ASP A 39 15.27 -0.28 21.44
C ASP A 39 15.24 0.91 22.39
N ASP A 40 14.16 1.01 23.20
CA ASP A 40 13.98 2.09 24.17
C ASP A 40 14.99 2.03 25.33
N ASP A 41 15.60 0.87 25.58
CA ASP A 41 16.63 0.63 26.59
C ASP A 41 18.04 0.88 26.07
N GLY A 42 18.20 1.21 24.78
CA GLY A 42 19.48 1.48 24.12
C GLY A 42 20.23 0.24 23.64
N ASN A 43 19.59 -0.94 23.60
CA ASN A 43 20.18 -2.14 23.02
C ASN A 43 20.14 -2.09 21.49
N LEU A 44 21.23 -2.48 20.85
CA LEU A 44 21.34 -2.57 19.40
C LEU A 44 20.83 -3.92 18.89
N TYR A 45 19.80 -3.87 18.06
CA TYR A 45 19.30 -5.04 17.32
C TYR A 45 19.77 -4.97 15.88
N LEU A 46 20.43 -6.02 15.39
CA LEU A 46 20.75 -6.18 13.98
C LEU A 46 19.52 -6.72 13.24
N VAL A 47 19.16 -6.06 12.14
CA VAL A 47 17.96 -6.40 11.34
C VAL A 47 18.29 -7.00 9.98
N GLY A 48 19.58 -7.04 9.62
CA GLY A 48 20.06 -7.66 8.38
C GLY A 48 21.23 -6.89 7.75
N ARG A 49 21.57 -7.25 6.52
CA ARG A 49 22.63 -6.61 5.75
C ARG A 49 22.08 -5.63 4.73
N SER A 50 22.72 -4.51 4.59
CA SER A 50 22.38 -3.46 3.62
C SER A 50 22.33 -4.00 2.17
N LYS A 51 23.26 -4.89 1.80
CA LYS A 51 23.38 -5.49 0.46
C LYS A 51 22.38 -6.62 0.19
N ASP A 52 21.69 -7.10 1.23
CA ASP A 52 20.73 -8.21 1.15
C ASP A 52 19.28 -7.71 1.25
N VAL A 53 19.07 -6.41 1.46
CA VAL A 53 17.72 -5.82 1.50
C VAL A 53 17.04 -6.01 0.16
N ILE A 54 15.87 -6.63 0.19
CA ILE A 54 15.01 -6.81 -0.98
C ILE A 54 14.17 -5.54 -1.15
N VAL A 55 14.21 -4.93 -2.32
CA VAL A 55 13.42 -3.73 -2.62
C VAL A 55 12.30 -4.11 -3.57
N ASP A 56 11.05 -4.09 -3.09
CA ASP A 56 9.90 -4.43 -3.91
C ASP A 56 9.65 -3.39 -5.02
N ALA A 57 8.74 -3.68 -5.94
CA ALA A 57 8.40 -2.80 -7.06
C ALA A 57 7.83 -1.43 -6.60
N ASN A 58 7.41 -1.30 -5.34
CA ASN A 58 6.90 -0.08 -4.74
C ASN A 58 7.94 0.65 -3.88
N GLY A 59 9.21 0.21 -3.93
CA GLY A 59 10.32 0.79 -3.17
C GLY A 59 10.32 0.46 -1.68
N LYS A 60 9.56 -0.57 -1.23
CA LYS A 60 9.56 -1.01 0.16
C LYS A 60 10.69 -1.98 0.44
N ASN A 61 11.39 -1.72 1.53
CA ASN A 61 12.47 -2.58 1.99
C ASN A 61 11.93 -3.80 2.76
N VAL A 62 12.37 -4.98 2.37
CA VAL A 62 12.12 -6.25 3.06
C VAL A 62 13.46 -6.81 3.50
N TYR A 63 13.56 -7.14 4.78
CA TYR A 63 14.77 -7.69 5.37
C TYR A 63 14.68 -9.21 5.38
N PRO A 64 15.54 -9.93 4.63
CA PRO A 64 15.48 -11.39 4.53
C PRO A 64 15.48 -12.11 5.88
N ASP A 65 16.35 -11.69 6.80
CA ASP A 65 16.49 -12.32 8.11
C ASP A 65 15.19 -12.25 8.94
N GLU A 66 14.46 -11.11 8.87
CA GLU A 66 13.15 -10.95 9.52
C GLU A 66 12.11 -11.93 8.94
N ILE A 67 12.16 -12.14 7.64
CA ILE A 67 11.21 -13.05 6.97
C ILE A 67 11.60 -14.51 7.23
N GLU A 68 12.89 -14.84 7.20
CA GLU A 68 13.39 -16.17 7.51
C GLU A 68 12.96 -16.61 8.91
N GLU A 69 13.06 -15.75 9.93
CA GLU A 69 12.66 -16.03 11.31
C GLU A 69 11.16 -16.40 11.40
N LEU A 70 10.29 -15.75 10.62
CA LEU A 70 8.85 -16.02 10.63
C LEU A 70 8.47 -17.38 10.04
N TYR A 71 9.24 -17.87 9.06
CA TYR A 71 8.93 -19.12 8.36
C TYR A 71 9.75 -20.33 8.87
N ALA A 72 10.83 -20.11 9.63
CA ALA A 72 11.73 -21.16 10.06
C ALA A 72 11.13 -22.11 11.11
N ASP A 73 10.09 -21.68 11.85
CA ASP A 73 9.50 -22.47 12.95
C ASP A 73 8.60 -23.60 12.43
N HIS A 74 9.23 -24.60 11.76
CA HIS A 74 8.53 -25.78 11.32
C HIS A 74 9.47 -27.01 11.27
N PRO A 75 9.13 -28.14 11.88
CA PRO A 75 10.02 -29.27 12.05
C PRO A 75 10.47 -29.96 10.73
N LEU A 76 9.68 -29.82 9.67
CA LEU A 76 9.99 -30.34 8.34
C LEU A 76 10.90 -29.41 7.52
N ILE A 77 11.32 -28.27 8.07
CA ILE A 77 12.27 -27.35 7.43
C ILE A 77 13.65 -27.56 8.05
N LYS A 78 14.62 -28.05 7.26
CA LYS A 78 16.01 -28.16 7.68
C LYS A 78 16.74 -26.82 7.62
N GLU A 79 16.51 -26.09 6.56
CA GLU A 79 17.15 -24.80 6.29
C GLU A 79 16.30 -24.01 5.28
N LEU A 80 16.31 -22.70 5.40
CA LEU A 80 15.68 -21.84 4.39
C LEU A 80 16.52 -20.58 4.16
N SER A 81 16.33 -19.97 2.98
CA SER A 81 16.92 -18.66 2.68
C SER A 81 15.97 -17.84 1.84
N VAL A 82 15.68 -16.64 2.34
CA VAL A 82 14.87 -15.64 1.67
C VAL A 82 15.76 -14.75 0.82
N VAL A 83 15.36 -14.56 -0.44
CA VAL A 83 16.12 -13.80 -1.42
C VAL A 83 15.21 -12.92 -2.27
N GLY A 84 15.76 -11.79 -2.76
CA GLY A 84 15.15 -10.97 -3.79
C GLY A 84 15.42 -11.55 -5.17
N VAL A 85 14.35 -11.79 -5.94
CA VAL A 85 14.46 -12.20 -7.34
C VAL A 85 13.92 -11.06 -8.20
N PRO A 86 14.67 -10.59 -9.22
CA PRO A 86 14.22 -9.50 -10.08
C PRO A 86 12.82 -9.75 -10.66
N GLU A 87 11.93 -8.76 -10.53
CA GLU A 87 10.58 -8.80 -11.07
C GLU A 87 10.14 -7.38 -11.48
N GLY A 88 10.02 -7.15 -12.77
CA GLY A 88 9.67 -5.82 -13.29
C GLY A 88 10.70 -4.74 -12.94
N THR A 89 10.27 -3.72 -12.17
CA THR A 89 11.11 -2.59 -11.72
C THR A 89 11.72 -2.76 -10.34
N GLY A 90 11.45 -3.90 -9.66
CA GLY A 90 11.92 -4.20 -8.32
C GLY A 90 12.27 -5.67 -8.15
N GLU A 91 12.16 -6.14 -6.93
CA GLU A 91 12.41 -7.52 -6.56
C GLU A 91 11.18 -8.12 -5.87
N ARG A 92 10.94 -9.40 -6.06
CA ARG A 92 9.97 -10.15 -5.27
C ARG A 92 10.67 -10.99 -4.21
N VAL A 93 9.97 -11.21 -3.12
CA VAL A 93 10.43 -12.10 -2.06
C VAL A 93 10.24 -13.56 -2.50
N ALA A 94 11.34 -14.29 -2.65
CA ALA A 94 11.35 -15.72 -2.92
C ALA A 94 12.09 -16.44 -1.77
N CYS A 95 11.80 -17.71 -1.60
CA CYS A 95 12.44 -18.55 -0.57
C CYS A 95 12.91 -19.87 -1.16
N ALA A 96 14.17 -20.21 -0.93
CA ALA A 96 14.71 -21.55 -1.10
C ALA A 96 14.55 -22.31 0.21
N VAL A 97 13.99 -23.51 0.18
CA VAL A 97 13.76 -24.36 1.35
C VAL A 97 14.40 -25.73 1.15
N VAL A 98 15.20 -26.15 2.13
CA VAL A 98 15.69 -27.51 2.24
C VAL A 98 14.75 -28.29 3.18
N ALA A 99 14.05 -29.26 2.64
CA ALA A 99 13.13 -30.10 3.40
C ALA A 99 13.90 -31.07 4.34
N ASN A 100 13.41 -31.23 5.57
CA ASN A 100 13.92 -32.21 6.54
C ASN A 100 13.16 -33.54 6.37
N LEU A 101 13.64 -34.37 5.46
CA LEU A 101 13.04 -35.69 5.20
C LEU A 101 13.33 -36.70 6.29
N GLU A 102 14.33 -36.45 7.16
CA GLU A 102 14.72 -37.35 8.26
C GLU A 102 13.81 -37.19 9.49
N HIS A 103 13.08 -36.08 9.60
CA HIS A 103 12.24 -35.79 10.76
C HIS A 103 11.04 -36.75 10.87
N ASP A 104 10.44 -37.12 9.75
CA ASP A 104 9.32 -38.06 9.70
C ASP A 104 9.49 -39.00 8.50
N PRO A 105 10.19 -40.15 8.70
CA PRO A 105 10.43 -41.09 7.62
C PRO A 105 9.19 -41.78 7.06
N ALA A 106 8.02 -41.63 7.71
CA ALA A 106 6.77 -42.20 7.23
C ALA A 106 6.14 -41.34 6.11
N LEU A 107 6.56 -40.10 5.98
CA LEU A 107 6.05 -39.16 4.94
C LEU A 107 6.87 -39.28 3.66
N SER A 108 6.19 -39.33 2.54
CA SER A 108 6.84 -39.16 1.25
C SER A 108 7.36 -37.72 1.07
N ARG A 109 8.33 -37.54 0.19
CA ARG A 109 8.85 -36.20 -0.14
C ARG A 109 7.75 -35.23 -0.56
N ALA A 110 6.79 -35.68 -1.37
CA ALA A 110 5.67 -34.87 -1.82
C ALA A 110 4.75 -34.44 -0.67
N GLU A 111 4.53 -35.30 0.32
CA GLU A 111 3.72 -34.96 1.52
C GLU A 111 4.47 -33.96 2.42
N VAL A 112 5.78 -34.08 2.56
CA VAL A 112 6.61 -33.10 3.28
C VAL A 112 6.56 -31.74 2.60
N GLU A 113 6.75 -31.69 1.28
CA GLU A 113 6.67 -30.47 0.50
C GLU A 113 5.28 -29.81 0.61
N ALA A 114 4.20 -30.59 0.52
CA ALA A 114 2.83 -30.06 0.68
C ALA A 114 2.57 -29.47 2.07
N LYS A 115 3.09 -30.09 3.14
CA LYS A 115 2.97 -29.56 4.52
C LYS A 115 3.76 -28.27 4.70
N ILE A 116 4.95 -28.17 4.10
CA ILE A 116 5.76 -26.94 4.10
C ILE A 116 5.01 -25.82 3.34
N GLU A 117 4.43 -26.11 2.17
CA GLU A 117 3.62 -25.16 1.43
C GLU A 117 2.41 -24.65 2.24
N GLU A 118 1.74 -25.55 2.96
CA GLU A 118 0.64 -25.19 3.84
C GLU A 118 1.10 -24.26 4.98
N HIS A 119 2.25 -24.57 5.60
CA HIS A 119 2.86 -23.71 6.61
C HIS A 119 3.16 -22.32 6.06
N PHE A 120 3.82 -22.24 4.88
CA PHE A 120 4.10 -20.96 4.23
C PHE A 120 2.83 -20.17 3.90
N ARG A 121 1.77 -20.84 3.49
CA ARG A 121 0.47 -20.21 3.25
C ARG A 121 -0.14 -19.63 4.52
N LYS A 122 -0.09 -20.35 5.64
CA LYS A 122 -0.58 -19.89 6.94
C LYS A 122 0.19 -18.67 7.43
N VAL A 123 1.52 -18.71 7.44
CA VAL A 123 2.36 -17.59 7.86
C VAL A 123 2.15 -16.38 6.95
N SER A 124 2.09 -16.60 5.63
CA SER A 124 1.85 -15.54 4.65
C SER A 124 0.51 -14.83 4.84
N ALA A 125 -0.52 -15.50 5.36
CA ALA A 125 -1.84 -14.90 5.55
C ALA A 125 -1.81 -13.71 6.52
N ASP A 126 -0.96 -13.77 7.53
CA ASP A 126 -0.83 -12.74 8.57
C ASP A 126 0.16 -11.62 8.20
N LEU A 127 0.89 -11.77 7.09
CA LEU A 127 1.89 -10.81 6.66
C LEU A 127 1.35 -9.81 5.64
N PRO A 128 1.86 -8.57 5.64
CA PRO A 128 1.63 -7.62 4.56
C PRO A 128 2.09 -8.18 3.21
N ILE A 129 1.39 -7.83 2.13
CA ILE A 129 1.62 -8.40 0.78
C ILE A 129 3.10 -8.32 0.34
N TRP A 130 3.79 -7.21 0.63
CA TRP A 130 5.20 -7.02 0.23
C TRP A 130 6.20 -7.87 1.02
N LYS A 131 5.81 -8.41 2.20
CA LYS A 131 6.62 -9.31 3.03
C LYS A 131 6.34 -10.78 2.76
N ARG A 132 5.29 -11.11 2.00
CA ARG A 132 4.91 -12.50 1.72
C ARG A 132 5.91 -13.14 0.77
N VAL A 133 6.26 -14.39 1.06
CA VAL A 133 7.02 -15.22 0.12
C VAL A 133 6.12 -15.56 -1.07
N ARG A 134 6.47 -15.03 -2.25
CA ARG A 134 5.71 -15.24 -3.49
C ARG A 134 6.25 -16.37 -4.36
N GLY A 135 7.43 -16.89 -4.02
CA GLY A 135 8.05 -18.01 -4.71
C GLY A 135 8.69 -18.94 -3.71
N LEU A 136 8.16 -20.15 -3.54
CA LEU A 136 8.74 -21.19 -2.74
C LEU A 136 9.45 -22.18 -3.66
N HIS A 137 10.73 -22.46 -3.38
CA HIS A 137 11.55 -23.36 -4.18
C HIS A 137 12.19 -24.41 -3.27
N PHE A 138 11.89 -25.68 -3.51
CA PHE A 138 12.51 -26.78 -2.78
C PHE A 138 13.91 -27.05 -3.34
N TRP A 139 14.91 -26.84 -2.49
CA TRP A 139 16.31 -26.94 -2.89
C TRP A 139 16.80 -28.39 -2.77
N PRO A 140 17.49 -28.91 -3.79
CA PRO A 140 17.97 -30.29 -3.80
C PRO A 140 19.33 -30.41 -3.05
N GLY A 141 19.31 -30.51 -1.76
CA GLY A 141 20.53 -30.61 -0.94
C GLY A 141 20.77 -29.39 -0.06
N ASP A 142 22.00 -29.16 0.36
CA ASP A 142 22.35 -28.05 1.22
C ASP A 142 22.46 -26.74 0.42
N LEU A 143 22.04 -25.61 1.03
CA LEU A 143 22.18 -24.28 0.42
C LEU A 143 23.67 -23.90 0.25
N PRO A 144 24.05 -23.16 -0.78
CA PRO A 144 25.43 -22.70 -0.98
C PRO A 144 25.86 -21.76 0.15
N LYS A 145 26.99 -22.07 0.80
CA LYS A 145 27.50 -21.35 1.97
C LYS A 145 28.89 -20.77 1.75
N THR A 146 29.16 -19.68 2.45
CA THR A 146 30.51 -19.13 2.60
C THR A 146 31.33 -19.99 3.57
N ALA A 147 32.67 -19.77 3.65
CA ALA A 147 33.53 -20.40 4.65
C ALA A 147 33.07 -20.14 6.11
N LYS A 148 32.33 -19.06 6.34
CA LYS A 148 31.73 -18.69 7.63
C LYS A 148 30.33 -19.30 7.85
N ARG A 149 29.91 -20.24 7.03
CA ARG A 149 28.60 -20.93 7.06
C ARG A 149 27.37 -20.04 6.81
N SER A 150 27.52 -18.79 6.38
CA SER A 150 26.39 -17.95 5.93
C SER A 150 25.98 -18.32 4.51
N VAL A 151 24.66 -18.31 4.22
CA VAL A 151 24.13 -18.63 2.90
C VAL A 151 24.54 -17.55 1.90
N LYS A 152 24.98 -17.98 0.73
CA LYS A 152 25.30 -17.09 -0.40
C LYS A 152 24.01 -16.69 -1.15
N ARG A 153 23.23 -15.79 -0.58
CA ARG A 153 21.91 -15.37 -1.11
C ARG A 153 21.93 -14.99 -2.57
N ARG A 154 23.00 -14.37 -3.07
CA ARG A 154 23.12 -14.00 -4.50
C ARG A 154 23.22 -15.22 -5.43
N GLU A 155 23.88 -16.29 -5.00
CA GLU A 155 23.94 -17.54 -5.77
C GLU A 155 22.56 -18.21 -5.78
N VAL A 156 21.89 -18.27 -4.63
CA VAL A 156 20.51 -18.78 -4.51
C VAL A 156 19.54 -18.00 -5.39
N ALA A 157 19.58 -16.67 -5.34
CA ALA A 157 18.73 -15.80 -6.15
C ALA A 157 18.95 -16.02 -7.66
N LYS A 158 20.21 -16.16 -8.08
CA LYS A 158 20.57 -16.40 -9.49
C LYS A 158 20.03 -17.74 -9.98
N GLU A 159 20.11 -18.79 -9.19
CA GLU A 159 19.64 -20.13 -9.55
C GLU A 159 18.11 -20.16 -9.63
N ILE A 160 17.41 -19.57 -8.64
CA ILE A 160 15.94 -19.41 -8.68
C ILE A 160 15.50 -18.62 -9.93
N ALA A 161 16.23 -17.56 -10.30
CA ALA A 161 15.95 -16.79 -11.50
C ALA A 161 16.18 -17.57 -12.79
N GLY A 162 17.17 -18.50 -12.80
CA GLY A 162 17.47 -19.40 -13.92
C GLY A 162 16.37 -20.45 -14.12
N LEU A 163 16.00 -21.16 -13.05
CA LEU A 163 14.93 -22.18 -13.09
C LEU A 163 13.61 -21.63 -13.64
N ARG A 164 13.38 -20.35 -13.47
CA ARG A 164 12.21 -19.64 -13.98
C ARG A 164 12.21 -19.47 -15.50
N ARG A 165 13.34 -19.12 -16.10
CA ARG A 165 13.44 -18.95 -17.55
C ARG A 165 13.14 -20.25 -18.28
N ASP A 166 13.65 -21.36 -17.77
CA ASP A 166 13.46 -22.69 -18.37
C ASP A 166 12.00 -23.17 -18.24
N SER A 167 11.32 -22.84 -17.10
CA SER A 167 9.91 -23.21 -16.88
C SER A 167 8.93 -22.35 -17.69
N ASP A 168 9.25 -21.09 -17.94
CA ASP A 168 8.39 -20.18 -18.71
C ASP A 168 8.47 -20.46 -20.21
N GLU A 169 9.63 -20.86 -20.75
CA GLU A 169 9.77 -21.32 -22.15
C GLU A 169 9.02 -22.63 -22.41
N THR A 170 9.05 -23.57 -21.46
CA THR A 170 8.36 -24.87 -21.60
C THR A 170 6.84 -24.76 -21.47
N LYS A 171 6.34 -23.89 -20.57
CA LYS A 171 4.89 -23.66 -20.39
C LYS A 171 4.28 -22.82 -21.51
N GLY A 172 5.02 -21.87 -22.08
CA GLY A 172 4.58 -21.10 -23.24
C GLY A 172 4.34 -21.97 -24.47
N ALA A 173 5.14 -23.00 -24.68
CA ALA A 173 4.99 -23.93 -25.79
C ALA A 173 3.79 -24.89 -25.63
N LEU A 174 3.43 -25.28 -24.41
CA LEU A 174 2.30 -26.18 -24.12
C LEU A 174 0.93 -25.48 -24.14
N ALA A 175 0.88 -24.19 -23.77
CA ALA A 175 -0.38 -23.41 -23.71
C ALA A 175 -0.94 -23.04 -25.10
N VAL A 176 -0.13 -23.04 -26.12
CA VAL A 176 -0.54 -22.73 -27.51
C VAL A 176 -1.35 -23.88 -28.15
N ALA A 177 -1.34 -25.08 -27.58
CA ALA A 177 -1.96 -26.28 -28.13
C ALA A 177 -3.41 -26.56 -27.67
N ALA A 178 -3.93 -25.85 -26.65
CA ALA A 178 -5.29 -26.09 -26.11
C ALA A 178 -6.23 -24.94 -26.51
N GLY A 179 -7.18 -25.27 -27.39
CA GLY A 179 -8.10 -24.33 -28.02
C GLY A 179 -9.17 -23.76 -27.12
N ASP A 180 -9.27 -22.48 -27.10
CA ASP A 180 -10.51 -21.69 -27.27
C ASP A 180 -10.11 -20.24 -27.61
N ARG A 181 -10.08 -19.91 -28.88
CA ARG A 181 -9.48 -18.66 -29.39
C ARG A 181 -10.31 -17.41 -29.10
N GLY A 182 -11.57 -17.55 -28.75
CA GLY A 182 -12.46 -16.40 -28.50
C GLY A 182 -12.38 -15.86 -27.08
N GLN A 183 -12.45 -16.72 -26.06
CA GLN A 183 -12.42 -16.32 -24.65
C GLN A 183 -11.03 -15.87 -24.19
N VAL A 184 -9.98 -16.40 -24.77
CA VAL A 184 -8.60 -16.04 -24.44
C VAL A 184 -8.24 -14.64 -24.93
N SER A 185 -8.76 -14.21 -26.09
CA SER A 185 -8.39 -12.91 -26.68
C SER A 185 -8.85 -11.73 -25.84
N TRP A 186 -10.13 -11.71 -25.43
CA TRP A 186 -10.66 -10.59 -24.64
C TRP A 186 -10.02 -10.50 -23.25
N LEU A 187 -9.72 -11.66 -22.61
CA LEU A 187 -9.04 -11.69 -21.32
C LEU A 187 -7.64 -11.06 -21.41
N LEU A 188 -6.87 -11.44 -22.43
CA LEU A 188 -5.54 -10.88 -22.66
C LEU A 188 -5.59 -9.39 -23.06
N GLU A 189 -6.63 -8.95 -23.77
CA GLU A 189 -6.89 -7.54 -24.06
C GLU A 189 -7.19 -6.77 -22.78
N THR A 190 -8.05 -7.33 -21.90
CA THR A 190 -8.37 -6.74 -20.59
C THR A 190 -7.15 -6.62 -19.70
N VAL A 191 -6.34 -7.69 -19.60
CA VAL A 191 -5.09 -7.67 -18.82
C VAL A 191 -4.09 -6.67 -19.39
N ALA A 192 -3.98 -6.57 -20.72
CA ALA A 192 -3.12 -5.60 -21.39
C ALA A 192 -3.57 -4.15 -21.11
N ALA A 193 -4.87 -3.89 -21.20
CA ALA A 193 -5.45 -2.58 -20.91
C ALA A 193 -5.19 -2.15 -19.45
N VAL A 194 -5.43 -3.06 -18.48
CA VAL A 194 -5.22 -2.80 -17.05
C VAL A 194 -3.72 -2.63 -16.74
N SER A 195 -2.84 -3.42 -17.34
CA SER A 195 -1.40 -3.33 -17.11
C SER A 195 -0.71 -2.19 -17.88
N GLY A 196 -1.43 -1.50 -18.78
CA GLY A 196 -0.84 -0.47 -19.65
C GLY A 196 0.22 -1.04 -20.62
N ARG A 197 0.23 -2.36 -20.85
CA ARG A 197 1.14 -3.05 -21.77
C ARG A 197 0.51 -3.18 -23.14
N ARG A 198 1.36 -3.30 -24.17
CA ARG A 198 0.84 -3.63 -25.50
C ARG A 198 0.26 -5.04 -25.49
N ARG A 199 -0.84 -5.27 -26.22
CA ARG A 199 -1.48 -6.60 -26.30
C ARG A 199 -0.50 -7.72 -26.71
N ALA A 200 0.47 -7.41 -27.55
CA ALA A 200 1.50 -8.35 -28.00
C ALA A 200 2.45 -8.81 -26.89
N ASP A 201 2.58 -8.02 -25.81
CA ASP A 201 3.49 -8.30 -24.71
C ASP A 201 2.79 -9.11 -23.58
N VAL A 202 1.48 -9.42 -23.72
CA VAL A 202 0.67 -10.14 -22.74
C VAL A 202 0.24 -11.49 -23.29
N HIS A 203 0.64 -12.57 -22.61
CA HIS A 203 0.36 -13.96 -22.99
C HIS A 203 -0.35 -14.70 -21.86
N VAL A 204 -0.94 -15.84 -22.13
CA VAL A 204 -1.59 -16.69 -21.12
C VAL A 204 -0.60 -17.08 -20.01
N GLY A 205 0.67 -17.33 -20.33
CA GLY A 205 1.73 -17.59 -19.37
C GLY A 205 2.27 -16.36 -18.65
N SER A 206 1.83 -15.13 -19.00
CA SER A 206 2.32 -13.91 -18.36
C SER A 206 1.93 -13.89 -16.88
N ARG A 207 2.89 -13.49 -16.05
CA ARG A 207 2.66 -13.31 -14.62
C ARG A 207 2.19 -11.90 -14.33
N PHE A 208 1.25 -11.75 -13.43
CA PHE A 208 0.77 -10.44 -13.01
C PHE A 208 1.87 -9.56 -12.41
N GLY A 209 2.83 -10.16 -11.69
CA GLY A 209 3.99 -9.45 -11.16
C GLY A 209 4.91 -8.88 -12.26
N ASP A 210 5.17 -9.65 -13.33
CA ASP A 210 6.00 -9.21 -14.47
C ASP A 210 5.30 -8.12 -15.31
N LEU A 211 3.98 -8.14 -15.32
CA LEU A 211 3.15 -7.10 -15.92
C LEU A 211 3.07 -5.84 -15.05
N GLY A 212 3.62 -5.87 -13.82
CA GLY A 212 3.64 -4.75 -12.89
C GLY A 212 2.35 -4.56 -12.09
N PHE A 213 1.53 -5.62 -11.94
CA PHE A 213 0.27 -5.55 -11.19
C PHE A 213 0.51 -5.18 -9.73
N ASP A 214 -0.06 -4.07 -9.31
CA ASP A 214 -0.22 -3.67 -7.92
C ASP A 214 -1.63 -3.98 -7.41
N SER A 215 -1.88 -3.74 -6.12
CA SER A 215 -3.19 -4.02 -5.49
C SER A 215 -4.35 -3.27 -6.15
N LEU A 216 -4.08 -2.12 -6.76
CA LEU A 216 -5.08 -1.31 -7.43
C LEU A 216 -5.41 -1.87 -8.82
N MET A 217 -4.39 -2.33 -9.55
CA MET A 217 -4.57 -2.99 -10.85
C MET A 217 -5.34 -4.30 -10.74
N TYR A 218 -5.16 -5.05 -9.66
CA TYR A 218 -6.01 -6.21 -9.38
C TYR A 218 -7.48 -5.82 -9.14
N ALA A 219 -7.75 -4.71 -8.45
CA ALA A 219 -9.10 -4.20 -8.27
C ALA A 219 -9.73 -3.76 -9.61
N GLU A 220 -8.95 -3.11 -10.47
CA GLU A 220 -9.36 -2.70 -11.83
C GLU A 220 -9.62 -3.90 -12.72
N LEU A 221 -8.72 -4.91 -12.71
CA LEU A 221 -8.93 -6.16 -13.42
C LEU A 221 -10.24 -6.84 -13.02
N SER A 222 -10.50 -6.94 -11.72
CA SER A 222 -11.75 -7.50 -11.21
C SER A 222 -12.97 -6.72 -11.70
N SER A 223 -12.92 -5.39 -11.69
CA SER A 223 -14.00 -4.54 -12.19
C SER A 223 -14.20 -4.66 -13.71
N ALA A 224 -13.10 -4.78 -14.46
CA ALA A 224 -13.17 -4.97 -15.91
C ALA A 224 -13.75 -6.35 -16.28
N LEU A 225 -13.38 -7.41 -15.55
CA LEU A 225 -13.94 -8.75 -15.71
C LEU A 225 -15.45 -8.77 -15.45
N GLU A 226 -15.92 -8.12 -14.39
CA GLU A 226 -17.36 -8.02 -14.09
C GLU A 226 -18.12 -7.22 -15.14
N SER A 227 -17.53 -6.13 -15.63
CA SER A 227 -18.12 -5.32 -16.70
C SER A 227 -18.25 -6.12 -18.00
N ALA A 228 -17.35 -7.09 -18.22
CA ALA A 228 -17.41 -8.04 -19.31
C ALA A 228 -18.34 -9.25 -19.04
N GLY A 229 -19.06 -9.27 -17.91
CA GLY A 229 -19.97 -10.35 -17.52
C GLY A 229 -19.29 -11.58 -16.90
N ALA A 230 -17.98 -11.52 -16.63
CA ALA A 230 -17.23 -12.58 -15.99
C ALA A 230 -17.17 -12.34 -14.47
N THR A 231 -17.80 -13.20 -13.67
CA THR A 231 -17.79 -13.10 -12.21
C THR A 231 -16.79 -14.07 -11.61
N LEU A 232 -15.87 -13.53 -10.80
CA LEU A 232 -14.97 -14.35 -10.00
C LEU A 232 -15.66 -14.79 -8.71
N PRO A 233 -15.42 -16.04 -8.22
CA PRO A 233 -15.93 -16.48 -6.93
C PRO A 233 -15.48 -15.53 -5.81
N GLU A 234 -16.38 -15.21 -4.87
CA GLU A 234 -16.05 -14.34 -3.72
C GLU A 234 -14.94 -14.91 -2.81
N SER A 235 -14.74 -16.24 -2.86
CA SER A 235 -13.68 -16.93 -2.11
C SER A 235 -12.29 -16.81 -2.73
N VAL A 236 -12.19 -16.28 -3.96
CA VAL A 236 -10.90 -16.14 -4.67
C VAL A 236 -10.39 -14.72 -4.52
N ASP A 237 -9.26 -14.60 -3.85
CA ASP A 237 -8.49 -13.37 -3.84
C ASP A 237 -7.65 -13.29 -5.11
N VAL A 238 -8.03 -12.41 -6.04
CA VAL A 238 -7.34 -12.22 -7.34
C VAL A 238 -5.86 -11.86 -7.15
N THR A 239 -5.51 -11.27 -6.00
CA THR A 239 -4.12 -10.90 -5.68
C THR A 239 -3.23 -12.11 -5.41
N THR A 240 -3.82 -13.29 -5.17
CA THR A 240 -3.07 -14.55 -5.00
C THR A 240 -2.76 -15.25 -6.31
N LEU A 241 -3.39 -14.83 -7.41
CA LEU A 241 -3.14 -15.39 -8.73
C LEU A 241 -1.75 -14.99 -9.23
N GLY A 242 -0.97 -15.98 -9.61
CA GLY A 242 0.38 -15.77 -10.12
C GLY A 242 0.41 -15.44 -11.61
N THR A 243 -0.50 -16.04 -12.40
CA THR A 243 -0.48 -15.99 -13.87
C THR A 243 -1.85 -15.72 -14.49
N VAL A 244 -1.84 -15.24 -15.73
CA VAL A 244 -3.08 -15.09 -16.53
C VAL A 244 -3.73 -16.44 -16.82
N ALA A 245 -2.95 -17.53 -16.90
CA ALA A 245 -3.45 -18.90 -17.06
C ALA A 245 -4.34 -19.33 -15.90
N GLU A 246 -3.91 -19.04 -14.66
CA GLU A 246 -4.71 -19.35 -13.45
C GLU A 246 -6.03 -18.57 -13.44
N LEU A 247 -6.00 -17.31 -13.86
CA LEU A 247 -7.21 -16.50 -14.01
C LEU A 247 -8.15 -17.07 -15.07
N GLN A 248 -7.60 -17.48 -16.23
CA GLN A 248 -8.37 -18.11 -17.29
C GLN A 248 -9.02 -19.42 -16.84
N GLU A 249 -8.28 -20.26 -16.12
CA GLU A 249 -8.79 -21.51 -15.57
C GLU A 249 -9.95 -21.28 -14.58
N LEU A 250 -9.82 -20.27 -13.71
CA LEU A 250 -10.90 -19.88 -12.82
C LEU A 250 -12.14 -19.40 -13.54
N LEU A 251 -11.98 -18.61 -14.59
CA LEU A 251 -13.10 -18.13 -15.40
C LEU A 251 -13.77 -19.25 -16.23
N SER A 252 -12.99 -20.26 -16.67
CA SER A 252 -13.50 -21.39 -17.45
C SER A 252 -14.31 -22.40 -16.61
N ARG A 253 -14.10 -22.45 -15.30
CA ARG A 253 -14.84 -23.35 -14.38
C ARG A 253 -16.30 -22.95 -14.17
N GLY A 254 -16.74 -21.82 -14.71
CA GLY A 254 -18.12 -21.33 -14.68
C GLY A 254 -18.60 -20.85 -13.29
N PRO A 255 -19.72 -20.16 -13.20
CA PRO A 255 -20.26 -19.68 -11.95
C PRO A 255 -20.74 -20.85 -11.09
N VAL A 256 -20.10 -21.09 -9.95
CA VAL A 256 -20.58 -22.02 -8.93
C VAL A 256 -21.77 -21.37 -8.21
N VAL A 257 -22.94 -21.36 -8.88
CA VAL A 257 -24.20 -20.83 -8.32
C VAL A 257 -24.61 -21.58 -7.05
N ALA A 258 -24.24 -22.87 -6.94
CA ALA A 258 -24.61 -23.71 -5.79
C ALA A 258 -23.80 -23.42 -4.50
N ALA A 259 -22.63 -22.76 -4.58
CA ALA A 259 -21.86 -22.39 -3.40
C ALA A 259 -22.39 -21.08 -2.75
N ARG A 260 -23.01 -20.20 -3.54
CA ARG A 260 -23.56 -18.93 -3.08
C ARG A 260 -24.73 -19.11 -2.10
N GLU A 261 -25.59 -20.08 -2.35
CA GLU A 261 -26.73 -20.40 -1.44
C GLU A 261 -26.27 -21.06 -0.13
N ARG A 262 -25.16 -21.83 -0.15
CA ARG A 262 -24.61 -22.44 1.07
C ARG A 262 -23.79 -21.44 1.90
N ALA A 263 -23.03 -20.56 1.26
CA ALA A 263 -22.28 -19.50 1.95
C ALA A 263 -23.22 -18.46 2.58
N ALA A 264 -24.27 -18.04 1.88
CA ALA A 264 -25.29 -17.14 2.42
C ALA A 264 -26.08 -17.77 3.60
N ARG A 265 -26.28 -19.10 3.61
CA ARG A 265 -26.88 -19.82 4.75
C ARG A 265 -25.88 -20.00 5.91
N ALA A 266 -24.58 -20.12 5.66
CA ALA A 266 -23.55 -20.23 6.70
C ALA A 266 -23.24 -18.88 7.34
N GLU A 267 -23.25 -17.78 6.58
CA GLU A 267 -23.11 -16.41 7.11
C GLU A 267 -24.34 -15.97 7.92
N GLY A 268 -25.54 -16.48 7.61
CA GLY A 268 -26.75 -16.22 8.39
C GLY A 268 -26.83 -16.96 9.74
N ALA A 269 -25.95 -17.94 9.99
CA ALA A 269 -25.96 -18.73 11.23
C ALA A 269 -24.91 -18.27 12.27
N ALA A 270 -24.01 -17.37 11.90
CA ALA A 270 -22.99 -16.79 12.79
C ALA A 270 -23.30 -15.33 13.16
N ASP A 271 -24.56 -14.94 13.08
CA ASP A 271 -25.01 -13.62 13.51
C ASP A 271 -25.09 -13.59 15.05
N ASP A 272 -23.97 -13.28 15.67
CA ASP A 272 -23.95 -12.74 17.02
C ASP A 272 -24.87 -11.52 17.02
N ALA A 273 -26.00 -11.61 17.73
CA ALA A 273 -27.06 -10.61 17.77
C ALA A 273 -26.50 -9.19 17.79
N GLU A 274 -26.59 -8.52 16.65
CA GLU A 274 -26.07 -7.16 16.49
C GLU A 274 -26.79 -6.24 17.46
N ILE A 275 -26.05 -5.48 18.26
CA ILE A 275 -26.62 -4.50 19.19
C ILE A 275 -27.23 -3.38 18.35
N GLN A 276 -28.55 -3.38 18.20
CA GLN A 276 -29.29 -2.30 17.55
C GLN A 276 -29.73 -1.29 18.61
N LEU A 277 -29.26 -0.04 18.46
CA LEU A 277 -29.69 1.07 19.29
C LEU A 277 -30.84 1.82 18.61
N PRO A 278 -31.87 2.27 19.38
CA PRO A 278 -32.90 3.15 18.83
C PRO A 278 -32.26 4.39 18.19
N SER A 279 -32.82 4.84 17.05
CA SER A 279 -32.30 5.96 16.28
C SER A 279 -32.13 7.24 17.08
N ALA A 280 -33.05 7.51 18.03
CA ALA A 280 -32.97 8.66 18.92
C ALA A 280 -31.77 8.59 19.87
N VAL A 281 -31.47 7.41 20.43
CA VAL A 281 -30.32 7.18 21.33
C VAL A 281 -29.01 7.32 20.55
N SER A 282 -28.96 6.76 19.35
CA SER A 282 -27.81 6.90 18.46
C SER A 282 -27.57 8.37 18.06
N ALA A 283 -28.62 9.13 17.75
CA ALA A 283 -28.52 10.54 17.40
C ALA A 283 -28.07 11.40 18.59
N ALA A 284 -28.63 11.17 19.79
CA ALA A 284 -28.21 11.89 20.99
C ALA A 284 -26.74 11.58 21.36
N GLY A 285 -26.34 10.31 21.29
CA GLY A 285 -24.95 9.90 21.53
C GLY A 285 -23.97 10.49 20.54
N LYS A 286 -24.32 10.56 19.23
CA LYS A 286 -23.51 11.26 18.21
C LYS A 286 -23.32 12.74 18.53
N ARG A 287 -24.37 13.44 18.97
CA ARG A 287 -24.29 14.86 19.34
C ARG A 287 -23.42 15.07 20.55
N GLY A 288 -23.60 14.26 21.60
CA GLY A 288 -22.78 14.31 22.82
C GLY A 288 -21.30 14.06 22.54
N LEU A 289 -21.00 13.02 21.75
CA LEU A 289 -19.63 12.70 21.37
C LEU A 289 -19.00 13.81 20.51
N ALA A 290 -19.75 14.39 19.58
CA ALA A 290 -19.28 15.49 18.76
C ALA A 290 -18.96 16.73 19.59
N LEU A 291 -19.79 17.05 20.58
CA LEU A 291 -19.55 18.16 21.51
C LEU A 291 -18.30 17.90 22.37
N ALA A 292 -18.17 16.71 22.94
CA ALA A 292 -17.01 16.33 23.73
C ALA A 292 -15.71 16.38 22.89
N GLN A 293 -15.74 15.85 21.68
CA GLN A 293 -14.61 15.96 20.75
C GLN A 293 -14.26 17.42 20.44
N ARG A 294 -15.27 18.25 20.14
CA ARG A 294 -15.05 19.66 19.87
C ARG A 294 -14.37 20.37 21.04
N ILE A 295 -14.87 20.20 22.27
CA ILE A 295 -14.27 20.78 23.47
C ILE A 295 -12.84 20.31 23.65
N PHE A 296 -12.57 19.01 23.45
CA PHE A 296 -11.23 18.44 23.57
C PHE A 296 -10.25 19.07 22.56
N TYR A 297 -10.61 19.14 21.28
CA TYR A 297 -9.74 19.71 20.25
C TYR A 297 -9.59 21.23 20.36
N GLU A 298 -10.66 21.97 20.72
CA GLU A 298 -10.61 23.43 20.83
C GLU A 298 -9.95 23.90 22.12
N ARG A 299 -10.14 23.20 23.26
CA ARG A 299 -9.70 23.67 24.58
C ARG A 299 -8.45 22.97 25.11
N VAL A 300 -8.30 21.67 24.84
CA VAL A 300 -7.14 20.88 25.33
C VAL A 300 -6.00 20.88 24.32
N LEU A 301 -6.31 20.73 23.04
CA LEU A 301 -5.32 20.67 21.96
C LEU A 301 -5.18 21.99 21.18
N GLU A 302 -5.91 23.05 21.58
CA GLU A 302 -5.84 24.39 20.97
C GLU A 302 -5.73 24.36 19.44
N THR A 303 -6.64 23.64 18.78
CA THR A 303 -6.56 23.42 17.34
C THR A 303 -6.72 24.73 16.56
N ARG A 304 -5.70 25.11 15.80
CA ARG A 304 -5.70 26.28 14.91
C ARG A 304 -5.99 25.85 13.48
N VAL A 305 -6.84 26.63 12.79
CA VAL A 305 -7.26 26.31 11.42
C VAL A 305 -6.80 27.42 10.48
N ASN A 306 -6.06 27.04 9.44
CA ASN A 306 -5.62 27.92 8.37
C ASN A 306 -6.29 27.51 7.05
N GLY A 307 -6.54 28.46 6.16
CA GLY A 307 -7.06 28.19 4.82
C GLY A 307 -8.51 27.68 4.80
N ALA A 308 -9.33 27.99 5.80
CA ALA A 308 -10.75 27.61 5.85
C ALA A 308 -11.56 28.07 4.62
N SER A 309 -11.12 29.13 3.94
CA SER A 309 -11.72 29.61 2.68
C SER A 309 -11.56 28.64 1.51
N HIS A 310 -10.67 27.68 1.60
CA HIS A 310 -10.47 26.64 0.58
C HIS A 310 -11.44 25.47 0.71
N ILE A 311 -12.18 25.38 1.82
CA ILE A 311 -13.14 24.30 2.05
C ILE A 311 -14.31 24.47 1.09
N PRO A 312 -14.57 23.50 0.18
CA PRO A 312 -15.65 23.63 -0.78
C PRO A 312 -17.01 23.55 -0.10
N GLN A 313 -17.95 24.34 -0.59
CA GLN A 313 -19.33 24.36 -0.12
C GLN A 313 -20.21 23.58 -1.11
N HIS A 314 -21.21 22.87 -0.59
CA HIS A 314 -22.25 22.20 -1.40
C HIS A 314 -21.76 21.13 -2.39
N THR A 315 -20.57 20.60 -2.22
CA THR A 315 -20.05 19.49 -3.02
C THR A 315 -19.36 18.46 -2.13
N SER A 316 -19.33 17.20 -2.57
CA SER A 316 -18.54 16.15 -1.93
C SER A 316 -17.08 16.25 -2.37
N PHE A 317 -16.17 15.90 -1.48
CA PHE A 317 -14.74 15.96 -1.73
C PHE A 317 -13.98 14.94 -0.87
N ILE A 318 -12.75 14.66 -1.28
CA ILE A 318 -11.79 13.87 -0.52
C ILE A 318 -10.83 14.85 0.15
N VAL A 319 -10.73 14.80 1.49
CA VAL A 319 -9.62 15.44 2.21
C VAL A 319 -8.42 14.50 2.15
N ALA A 320 -7.34 14.94 1.55
CA ALA A 320 -6.07 14.22 1.51
C ALA A 320 -5.09 14.85 2.51
N ALA A 321 -4.71 14.10 3.55
CA ALA A 321 -3.89 14.63 4.63
C ALA A 321 -2.74 13.68 4.99
N ASN A 322 -1.68 14.23 5.61
CA ASN A 322 -0.65 13.45 6.29
C ASN A 322 -1.22 12.70 7.50
N HIS A 323 -0.56 11.59 7.89
CA HIS A 323 -1.03 10.74 8.98
C HIS A 323 0.07 10.39 9.99
N CYS A 324 0.01 11.02 11.15
CA CYS A 324 1.01 10.84 12.20
C CYS A 324 0.40 10.29 13.51
N SER A 325 -0.92 10.51 13.73
CA SER A 325 -1.54 10.26 15.02
C SER A 325 -2.98 9.75 14.90
N HIS A 326 -3.48 9.11 15.94
CA HIS A 326 -4.92 8.85 16.11
C HIS A 326 -5.75 10.14 16.26
N LEU A 327 -5.12 11.27 16.54
CA LEU A 327 -5.78 12.57 16.67
C LEU A 327 -6.14 13.18 15.30
N ASP A 328 -5.50 12.76 14.22
CA ASP A 328 -5.58 13.43 12.91
C ASP A 328 -7.01 13.50 12.36
N MET A 329 -7.74 12.38 12.45
CA MET A 329 -9.13 12.32 11.96
C MET A 329 -10.04 13.29 12.71
N GLY A 330 -9.90 13.37 14.03
CA GLY A 330 -10.69 14.27 14.86
C GLY A 330 -10.32 15.74 14.65
N ALA A 331 -9.03 16.03 14.45
CA ALA A 331 -8.55 17.39 14.15
C ALA A 331 -9.13 17.90 12.82
N ILE A 332 -9.08 17.10 11.75
CA ILE A 332 -9.68 17.44 10.45
C ILE A 332 -11.20 17.66 10.60
N LYS A 333 -11.90 16.75 11.31
CA LYS A 333 -13.35 16.83 11.49
C LYS A 333 -13.76 18.14 12.18
N VAL A 334 -13.03 18.54 13.22
CA VAL A 334 -13.28 19.79 13.95
C VAL A 334 -12.91 20.99 13.07
N ALA A 335 -11.78 20.94 12.37
CA ALA A 335 -11.32 22.04 11.50
C ALA A 335 -12.25 22.31 10.30
N LEU A 336 -12.94 21.30 9.80
CA LEU A 336 -13.94 21.44 8.72
C LEU A 336 -15.27 22.05 9.19
N GLY A 337 -15.50 22.16 10.51
CA GLY A 337 -16.73 22.72 11.07
C GLY A 337 -18.00 21.99 10.56
N GLU A 338 -18.90 22.69 9.89
CA GLU A 338 -20.16 22.11 9.37
C GLU A 338 -19.91 21.00 8.33
N ALA A 339 -18.95 21.19 7.42
CA ALA A 339 -18.57 20.16 6.43
C ALA A 339 -18.04 18.88 7.09
N GLY A 340 -17.47 18.98 8.28
CA GLY A 340 -16.96 17.84 9.06
C GLY A 340 -18.05 16.96 9.72
N LYS A 341 -19.30 17.42 9.83
CA LYS A 341 -20.39 16.66 10.49
C LYS A 341 -20.69 15.33 9.81
N HIS A 342 -20.61 15.30 8.48
CA HIS A 342 -20.90 14.12 7.67
C HIS A 342 -19.65 13.48 7.06
N LEU A 343 -18.46 13.92 7.51
CA LEU A 343 -17.19 13.39 7.04
C LEU A 343 -17.10 11.89 7.36
N ALA A 344 -16.83 11.09 6.36
CA ALA A 344 -16.52 9.68 6.51
C ALA A 344 -15.00 9.45 6.57
N SER A 345 -14.57 8.36 7.14
CA SER A 345 -13.16 7.92 7.12
C SER A 345 -13.09 6.42 6.98
N MET A 346 -12.11 5.95 6.24
CA MET A 346 -11.78 4.53 6.21
C MET A 346 -11.10 4.13 7.53
N ALA A 347 -11.55 3.01 8.09
CA ALA A 347 -10.98 2.48 9.33
C ALA A 347 -10.69 1.00 9.19
N ALA A 348 -9.54 0.55 9.68
CA ALA A 348 -9.13 -0.84 9.67
C ALA A 348 -10.13 -1.71 10.46
N ALA A 349 -10.79 -2.64 9.76
CA ALA A 349 -11.85 -3.46 10.33
C ALA A 349 -11.33 -4.36 11.46
N ASP A 350 -10.15 -4.93 11.28
CA ASP A 350 -9.43 -5.76 12.25
C ASP A 350 -9.13 -5.06 13.58
N TYR A 351 -8.92 -3.76 13.53
CA TYR A 351 -8.60 -2.95 14.72
C TYR A 351 -9.84 -2.34 15.38
N PHE A 352 -10.75 -1.73 14.61
CA PHE A 352 -11.88 -0.97 15.15
C PHE A 352 -13.13 -1.81 15.40
N PHE A 353 -13.32 -2.92 14.67
CA PHE A 353 -14.56 -3.72 14.70
C PHE A 353 -14.36 -5.12 15.28
N ARG A 354 -13.30 -5.34 16.09
CA ARG A 354 -12.87 -6.64 16.61
C ARG A 354 -13.88 -7.34 17.51
N ASN A 355 -14.72 -6.61 18.25
CA ASN A 355 -15.76 -7.19 19.11
C ASN A 355 -17.10 -6.49 18.93
N ARG A 356 -18.21 -7.14 19.36
CA ARG A 356 -19.60 -6.67 19.19
C ARG A 356 -19.85 -5.27 19.78
N TYR A 357 -19.24 -4.94 20.94
CA TYR A 357 -19.41 -3.64 21.59
C TYR A 357 -18.69 -2.52 20.85
N ARG A 358 -17.45 -2.77 20.41
CA ARG A 358 -16.70 -1.82 19.57
C ARG A 358 -17.38 -1.63 18.22
N ARG A 359 -17.88 -2.72 17.60
CA ARG A 359 -18.65 -2.66 16.34
C ARG A 359 -19.89 -1.79 16.50
N ALA A 360 -20.70 -2.02 17.56
CA ALA A 360 -21.87 -1.21 17.85
C ALA A 360 -21.49 0.26 18.11
N TYR A 361 -20.45 0.52 18.88
CA TYR A 361 -19.97 1.88 19.16
C TYR A 361 -19.59 2.61 17.86
N PHE A 362 -18.71 2.02 17.03
CA PHE A 362 -18.26 2.66 15.80
C PHE A 362 -19.38 2.80 14.77
N LYS A 363 -20.26 1.82 14.65
CA LYS A 363 -21.42 1.86 13.75
C LYS A 363 -22.43 2.94 14.16
N HIS A 364 -22.77 3.03 15.45
CA HIS A 364 -23.83 3.91 15.93
C HIS A 364 -23.36 5.33 16.27
N PHE A 365 -22.09 5.53 16.64
CA PHE A 365 -21.59 6.82 17.12
C PHE A 365 -20.55 7.48 16.23
N THR A 366 -20.04 6.79 15.18
CA THR A 366 -19.05 7.36 14.27
C THR A 366 -19.47 7.20 12.81
N ASN A 367 -18.74 7.86 11.90
CA ASN A 367 -18.92 7.74 10.44
C ASN A 367 -17.76 6.92 9.82
N LEU A 368 -17.22 5.93 10.55
CA LEU A 368 -16.15 5.08 10.05
C LEU A 368 -16.69 4.07 9.03
N VAL A 369 -15.99 3.94 7.93
CA VAL A 369 -16.23 2.93 6.89
C VAL A 369 -15.21 1.81 7.12
N PRO A 370 -15.66 0.56 7.42
CA PRO A 370 -14.74 -0.54 7.65
C PRO A 370 -13.97 -0.88 6.38
N MET A 371 -12.64 -0.94 6.51
CA MET A 371 -11.72 -1.36 5.47
C MET A 371 -11.00 -2.63 5.91
N GLU A 372 -11.11 -3.68 5.14
CA GLU A 372 -10.39 -4.92 5.37
C GLU A 372 -8.94 -4.78 4.86
N ARG A 373 -7.95 -4.96 5.75
CA ARG A 373 -6.53 -4.91 5.39
C ARG A 373 -6.01 -6.21 4.80
N SER A 374 -6.60 -7.32 5.21
CA SER A 374 -6.24 -8.68 4.79
C SER A 374 -7.24 -9.31 3.83
N GLY A 375 -8.38 -8.64 3.56
CA GLY A 375 -9.42 -9.09 2.65
C GLY A 375 -9.40 -8.36 1.30
N SER A 376 -10.51 -8.41 0.58
CA SER A 376 -10.66 -7.76 -0.73
C SER A 376 -10.56 -6.22 -0.61
N ILE A 377 -9.40 -5.66 -0.95
CA ILE A 377 -9.17 -4.21 -1.08
C ILE A 377 -10.25 -3.60 -1.99
N ARG A 378 -10.69 -4.37 -2.99
CA ARG A 378 -11.78 -4.00 -3.88
C ARG A 378 -13.08 -3.71 -3.15
N LYS A 379 -13.56 -4.59 -2.27
CA LYS A 379 -14.80 -4.35 -1.48
C LYS A 379 -14.68 -3.05 -0.67
N SER A 380 -13.49 -2.78 -0.15
CA SER A 380 -13.21 -1.54 0.59
C SER A 380 -13.23 -0.31 -0.33
N MET A 381 -12.66 -0.40 -1.53
CA MET A 381 -12.67 0.67 -2.52
C MET A 381 -14.06 0.93 -3.08
N ASP A 382 -14.84 -0.13 -3.35
CA ASP A 382 -16.23 -0.01 -3.82
C ASP A 382 -17.14 0.63 -2.77
N LYS A 383 -16.99 0.26 -1.49
CA LYS A 383 -17.71 0.94 -0.38
C LYS A 383 -17.32 2.42 -0.30
N THR A 384 -16.04 2.74 -0.45
CA THR A 384 -15.55 4.12 -0.44
C THR A 384 -16.12 4.92 -1.60
N HIS A 385 -16.10 4.36 -2.80
CA HIS A 385 -16.68 4.95 -3.99
C HIS A 385 -18.19 5.17 -3.83
N GLN A 386 -18.93 4.20 -3.26
CA GLN A 386 -20.35 4.33 -2.98
C GLN A 386 -20.65 5.48 -2.01
N VAL A 387 -19.85 5.64 -0.95
CA VAL A 387 -19.98 6.75 0.01
C VAL A 387 -19.79 8.11 -0.66
N LEU A 388 -18.78 8.25 -1.52
CA LEU A 388 -18.52 9.46 -2.27
C LEU A 388 -19.66 9.78 -3.27
N ARG A 389 -20.16 8.77 -3.99
CA ARG A 389 -21.31 8.94 -4.91
C ARG A 389 -22.63 9.27 -4.21
N GLN A 390 -22.76 8.95 -2.92
CA GLN A 390 -23.89 9.40 -2.10
C GLN A 390 -23.79 10.87 -1.67
N GLY A 391 -22.81 11.61 -2.18
CA GLY A 391 -22.63 13.03 -1.86
C GLY A 391 -21.95 13.29 -0.51
N ARG A 392 -21.33 12.28 0.10
CA ARG A 392 -20.61 12.43 1.38
C ARG A 392 -19.14 12.70 1.13
N SER A 393 -18.57 13.64 1.87
CA SER A 393 -17.12 13.87 1.87
C SER A 393 -16.39 12.83 2.73
N MET A 394 -15.13 12.59 2.40
CA MET A 394 -14.32 11.59 3.08
C MET A 394 -12.91 12.11 3.37
N VAL A 395 -12.34 11.71 4.50
CA VAL A 395 -10.90 11.87 4.75
C VAL A 395 -10.16 10.58 4.37
N VAL A 396 -9.09 10.76 3.64
CA VAL A 396 -8.17 9.71 3.23
C VAL A 396 -6.78 10.12 3.70
N PHE A 397 -6.06 9.18 4.29
CA PHE A 397 -4.65 9.31 4.61
C PHE A 397 -3.87 8.48 3.58
N PRO A 398 -3.40 9.12 2.48
CA PRO A 398 -2.89 8.36 1.33
C PRO A 398 -1.54 7.68 1.58
N GLU A 399 -0.89 7.96 2.70
CA GLU A 399 0.31 7.26 3.17
C GLU A 399 0.04 5.78 3.52
N GLY A 400 -1.23 5.39 3.73
CA GLY A 400 -1.65 4.04 4.06
C GLY A 400 -1.31 3.56 5.47
N THR A 401 -0.46 4.27 6.18
CA THR A 401 -0.09 3.99 7.58
C THR A 401 0.28 5.29 8.30
N ARG A 402 0.30 5.26 9.64
CA ARG A 402 0.80 6.40 10.42
C ARG A 402 2.33 6.48 10.35
N SER A 403 2.85 7.67 10.11
CA SER A 403 4.28 7.95 10.19
C SER A 403 4.82 7.61 11.58
N VAL A 404 5.98 7.01 11.65
CA VAL A 404 6.70 6.71 12.89
C VAL A 404 7.77 7.75 13.23
N THR A 405 8.09 8.61 12.27
CA THR A 405 9.09 9.68 12.38
C THR A 405 8.49 11.08 12.44
N GLY A 406 7.18 11.20 12.15
CA GLY A 406 6.52 12.49 11.94
C GLY A 406 6.70 13.05 10.52
N GLU A 407 7.56 12.45 9.71
CA GLU A 407 7.77 12.87 8.32
C GLU A 407 6.67 12.34 7.41
N LEU A 408 6.41 13.10 6.34
CA LEU A 408 5.43 12.75 5.32
C LEU A 408 5.99 11.66 4.42
N VAL A 409 5.17 10.63 4.16
CA VAL A 409 5.50 9.50 3.29
C VAL A 409 4.78 9.65 1.94
N ASP A 410 5.29 9.01 0.90
CA ASP A 410 4.74 9.10 -0.45
C ASP A 410 3.26 8.67 -0.49
N PHE A 411 2.45 9.45 -1.18
CA PHE A 411 1.03 9.21 -1.33
C PHE A 411 0.75 8.09 -2.33
N LEU A 412 -0.05 7.14 -1.91
CA LEU A 412 -0.44 6.00 -2.73
C LEU A 412 -1.35 6.42 -3.90
N PRO A 413 -1.23 5.80 -5.07
CA PRO A 413 -2.06 6.07 -6.25
C PRO A 413 -3.58 5.88 -6.01
N SER A 414 -3.96 5.13 -4.98
CA SER A 414 -5.35 4.91 -4.58
C SER A 414 -6.14 6.20 -4.33
N LEU A 415 -5.47 7.29 -3.92
CA LEU A 415 -6.09 8.60 -3.81
C LEU A 415 -6.59 9.10 -5.18
N GLY A 416 -5.73 9.04 -6.21
CA GLY A 416 -6.08 9.44 -7.57
C GLY A 416 -7.16 8.55 -8.18
N TYR A 417 -7.09 7.24 -7.94
CA TYR A 417 -8.14 6.30 -8.33
C TYR A 417 -9.51 6.70 -7.76
N LEU A 418 -9.59 6.93 -6.45
CA LEU A 418 -10.85 7.31 -5.80
C LEU A 418 -11.40 8.63 -6.33
N ALA A 419 -10.55 9.64 -6.45
CA ALA A 419 -10.97 10.97 -6.89
C ALA A 419 -11.49 10.96 -8.33
N LEU A 420 -10.75 10.35 -9.26
CA LEU A 420 -11.11 10.30 -10.68
C LEU A 420 -12.31 9.40 -10.94
N ARG A 421 -12.40 8.23 -10.28
CA ARG A 421 -13.52 7.30 -10.45
C ARG A 421 -14.82 7.81 -9.84
N ALA A 422 -14.75 8.50 -8.71
CA ALA A 422 -15.93 9.10 -8.07
C ALA A 422 -16.27 10.49 -8.63
N GLU A 423 -15.43 11.03 -9.50
CA GLU A 423 -15.55 12.39 -10.08
C GLU A 423 -15.66 13.47 -8.99
N VAL A 424 -14.90 13.31 -7.91
CA VAL A 424 -14.86 14.26 -6.80
C VAL A 424 -13.50 14.95 -6.72
N GLY A 425 -13.52 16.20 -6.23
CA GLY A 425 -12.29 16.96 -6.02
C GLY A 425 -11.52 16.53 -4.78
N ILE A 426 -10.27 16.98 -4.68
CA ILE A 426 -9.38 16.74 -3.53
C ILE A 426 -9.14 18.07 -2.80
N LEU A 427 -9.31 18.06 -1.48
CA LEU A 427 -8.92 19.13 -0.57
C LEU A 427 -7.64 18.73 0.15
N PRO A 428 -6.46 19.26 -0.23
CA PRO A 428 -5.21 18.99 0.48
C PRO A 428 -5.26 19.58 1.88
N ALA A 429 -4.80 18.84 2.88
CA ALA A 429 -4.72 19.30 4.25
C ALA A 429 -3.40 18.86 4.90
N HIS A 430 -2.79 19.72 5.70
CA HIS A 430 -1.63 19.39 6.52
C HIS A 430 -1.97 19.52 8.00
N ILE A 431 -1.58 18.51 8.79
CA ILE A 431 -1.78 18.47 10.24
C ILE A 431 -0.40 18.54 10.90
N GLY A 432 -0.16 19.64 11.61
CA GLY A 432 1.05 19.83 12.41
C GLY A 432 0.76 19.65 13.90
N GLY A 433 1.77 19.19 14.66
CA GLY A 433 1.72 19.02 16.12
C GLY A 433 1.06 17.72 16.60
N SER A 434 0.45 16.93 15.73
CA SER A 434 -0.26 15.70 16.12
C SER A 434 0.70 14.55 16.46
N PHE A 435 1.87 14.49 15.83
CA PHE A 435 2.92 13.53 16.17
C PHE A 435 3.44 13.75 17.59
N GLU A 436 3.74 14.99 17.96
CA GLU A 436 4.23 15.36 19.29
C GLU A 436 3.16 15.21 20.36
N ALA A 437 1.88 15.45 19.99
CA ALA A 437 0.75 15.30 20.89
C ALA A 437 0.45 13.83 21.22
N LEU A 438 0.48 12.92 20.24
CA LEU A 438 0.21 11.50 20.43
C LEU A 438 0.92 10.67 19.35
N PRO A 439 2.22 10.36 19.51
CA PRO A 439 2.97 9.52 18.57
C PRO A 439 2.42 8.10 18.56
N LYS A 440 2.78 7.34 17.51
CA LYS A 440 2.41 5.93 17.37
C LYS A 440 2.96 5.13 18.56
N GLY A 441 2.08 4.41 19.27
CA GLY A 441 2.41 3.64 20.48
C GLY A 441 2.09 4.33 21.79
N ALA A 442 1.92 5.65 21.82
CA ALA A 442 1.48 6.36 23.03
C ALA A 442 -0.02 6.14 23.27
N THR A 443 -0.42 6.10 24.54
CA THR A 443 -1.81 5.87 24.98
C THR A 443 -2.54 7.14 25.42
N LEU A 444 -1.81 8.13 25.89
CA LEU A 444 -2.38 9.39 26.39
C LEU A 444 -1.83 10.58 25.58
N PRO A 445 -2.71 11.48 25.13
CA PRO A 445 -2.27 12.67 24.42
C PRO A 445 -1.61 13.67 25.39
N ARG A 446 -0.59 14.35 24.91
CA ARG A 446 0.03 15.50 25.57
C ARG A 446 -0.66 16.77 25.10
N ALA A 447 -0.85 17.74 25.99
CA ALA A 447 -1.37 19.06 25.62
C ALA A 447 -0.38 19.74 24.67
N ARG A 448 -0.78 19.92 23.43
CA ARG A 448 -0.02 20.57 22.35
C ARG A 448 -0.98 21.26 21.42
N THR A 449 -0.56 22.39 20.88
CA THR A 449 -1.31 23.08 19.82
C THR A 449 -1.25 22.24 18.54
N LEU A 450 -2.42 21.92 17.98
CA LEU A 450 -2.54 21.33 16.66
C LEU A 450 -2.76 22.44 15.63
N THR A 451 -2.23 22.26 14.43
CA THR A 451 -2.49 23.16 13.31
C THR A 451 -3.04 22.35 12.15
N VAL A 452 -4.23 22.69 11.68
CA VAL A 452 -4.80 22.11 10.46
C VAL A 452 -4.84 23.18 9.37
N SER A 453 -4.07 22.98 8.32
CA SER A 453 -3.97 23.92 7.19
C SER A 453 -4.58 23.29 5.95
N PHE A 454 -5.57 23.98 5.33
CA PHE A 454 -6.18 23.55 4.07
C PHE A 454 -5.56 24.32 2.90
N GLY A 455 -5.22 23.59 1.83
CA GLY A 455 -4.71 24.14 0.58
C GLY A 455 -5.82 24.46 -0.42
N PRO A 456 -5.45 24.98 -1.60
CA PRO A 456 -6.40 25.18 -2.68
C PRO A 456 -7.13 23.87 -3.00
N PHE A 457 -8.45 23.96 -3.11
CA PHE A 457 -9.26 22.83 -3.56
C PHE A 457 -8.92 22.46 -5.00
N LEU A 458 -8.73 21.17 -5.27
CA LEU A 458 -8.47 20.58 -6.58
C LEU A 458 -9.80 20.07 -7.15
N PRO A 459 -10.53 20.83 -7.96
CA PRO A 459 -11.83 20.39 -8.51
C PRO A 459 -11.68 19.16 -9.41
N SER A 460 -12.73 18.34 -9.53
CA SER A 460 -12.73 17.16 -10.41
C SER A 460 -12.40 17.50 -11.85
N GLU A 461 -12.93 18.61 -12.38
CA GLU A 461 -12.66 19.08 -13.75
C GLU A 461 -11.17 19.43 -13.94
N TRP A 462 -10.53 19.99 -12.90
CA TRP A 462 -9.11 20.29 -12.94
C TRP A 462 -8.27 19.00 -12.89
N LEU A 463 -8.67 18.01 -12.08
CA LEU A 463 -8.01 16.70 -12.03
C LEU A 463 -8.12 15.97 -13.37
N LEU A 464 -9.27 16.02 -14.04
CA LEU A 464 -9.47 15.48 -15.38
C LEU A 464 -8.59 16.21 -16.42
N ALA A 465 -8.49 17.54 -16.34
CA ALA A 465 -7.60 18.31 -17.20
C ALA A 465 -6.12 17.98 -16.97
N LEU A 466 -5.72 17.81 -15.70
CA LEU A 466 -4.36 17.40 -15.30
C LEU A 466 -3.98 16.04 -15.91
N THR A 467 -4.91 15.11 -16.01
CA THR A 467 -4.66 13.72 -16.40
C THR A 467 -5.02 13.40 -17.85
N LYS A 468 -5.44 14.41 -18.61
CA LYS A 468 -5.86 14.21 -20.01
C LYS A 468 -4.76 13.57 -20.87
N GLY A 469 -5.08 12.45 -21.51
CA GLY A 469 -4.19 11.74 -22.44
C GLY A 469 -3.19 10.80 -21.76
N LEU A 470 -3.23 10.65 -20.43
CA LEU A 470 -2.44 9.68 -19.69
C LEU A 470 -3.16 8.33 -19.60
N SER A 471 -2.42 7.25 -19.40
CA SER A 471 -2.98 5.97 -18.99
C SER A 471 -3.64 6.11 -17.61
N ALA A 472 -4.60 5.23 -17.29
CA ALA A 472 -5.30 5.28 -16.00
C ALA A 472 -4.33 5.27 -14.81
N GLN A 473 -3.33 4.43 -14.86
CA GLN A 473 -2.33 4.30 -13.79
C GLN A 473 -1.47 5.57 -13.63
N GLU A 474 -1.01 6.15 -14.74
CA GLU A 474 -0.27 7.41 -14.70
C GLU A 474 -1.13 8.56 -14.18
N ALA A 475 -2.41 8.59 -14.58
CA ALA A 475 -3.38 9.57 -14.10
C ALA A 475 -3.54 9.50 -12.57
N TRP A 476 -3.67 8.30 -12.00
CA TRP A 476 -3.79 8.11 -10.55
C TRP A 476 -2.52 8.54 -9.81
N ARG A 477 -1.35 8.15 -10.34
CA ARG A 477 -0.05 8.54 -9.77
C ARG A 477 0.16 10.04 -9.80
N LEU A 478 -0.15 10.70 -10.92
CA LEU A 478 0.00 12.14 -11.04
C LEU A 478 -0.96 12.89 -10.10
N CYS A 479 -2.22 12.47 -9.98
CA CYS A 479 -3.16 13.05 -9.01
C CYS A 479 -2.65 12.91 -7.57
N ALA A 480 -2.16 11.74 -7.18
CA ALA A 480 -1.62 11.51 -5.84
C ALA A 480 -0.36 12.35 -5.59
N ALA A 481 0.57 12.40 -6.54
CA ALA A 481 1.79 13.17 -6.44
C ALA A 481 1.53 14.69 -6.37
N PHE A 482 0.53 15.18 -7.10
CA PHE A 482 0.15 16.59 -7.01
C PHE A 482 -0.50 16.93 -5.66
N ALA A 483 -1.39 16.06 -5.15
CA ALA A 483 -1.99 16.22 -3.83
C ALA A 483 -0.93 16.19 -2.73
N GLN A 484 0.05 15.27 -2.82
CA GLN A 484 1.20 15.23 -1.90
C GLN A 484 1.98 16.54 -1.93
N ARG A 485 2.35 17.02 -3.12
CA ARG A 485 3.05 18.30 -3.29
C ARG A 485 2.27 19.46 -2.69
N ALA A 486 0.95 19.46 -2.80
CA ALA A 486 0.11 20.48 -2.18
C ALA A 486 0.17 20.41 -0.65
N VAL A 487 0.19 19.21 -0.06
CA VAL A 487 0.35 19.01 1.40
C VAL A 487 1.75 19.40 1.87
N GLU A 488 2.81 19.05 1.12
CA GLU A 488 4.18 19.51 1.39
C GLU A 488 4.29 21.04 1.37
N ASN A 489 3.67 21.69 0.39
CA ASN A 489 3.64 23.14 0.32
C ASN A 489 2.95 23.78 1.52
N LEU A 490 1.86 23.16 2.02
CA LEU A 490 1.20 23.60 3.26
C LEU A 490 2.09 23.48 4.49
N ARG A 491 2.83 22.37 4.61
CA ARG A 491 3.81 22.15 5.67
C ARG A 491 4.88 23.24 5.65
N ASP A 492 5.39 23.54 4.46
CA ASP A 492 6.53 24.46 4.25
C ASP A 492 6.11 25.93 4.10
N GLY A 493 4.82 26.25 4.23
CA GLY A 493 4.28 27.61 4.04
C GLY A 493 4.40 28.14 2.61
N ARG A 494 4.51 27.24 1.62
CA ARG A 494 4.64 27.61 0.20
C ARG A 494 3.27 27.61 -0.50
N PRO A 495 3.04 28.49 -1.49
CA PRO A 495 1.81 28.49 -2.26
C PRO A 495 1.75 27.28 -3.20
N THR A 496 0.55 26.73 -3.38
CA THR A 496 0.26 25.73 -4.42
C THR A 496 -0.42 26.41 -5.62
N VAL A 497 0.19 26.24 -6.80
CA VAL A 497 -0.34 26.82 -8.05
C VAL A 497 -1.08 25.74 -8.83
N LEU A 498 -2.32 26.03 -9.21
CA LEU A 498 -3.17 25.13 -10.00
C LEU A 498 -2.97 25.42 -11.50
N ASP A 499 -1.86 24.94 -12.04
CA ASP A 499 -1.56 24.96 -13.48
C ASP A 499 -1.38 23.52 -13.97
N ALA A 500 -2.41 22.97 -14.61
CA ALA A 500 -2.44 21.57 -15.05
C ALA A 500 -1.39 21.30 -16.14
N ASP A 501 -1.12 22.27 -17.03
CA ASP A 501 -0.14 22.09 -18.10
C ASP A 501 1.29 22.13 -17.56
N ALA A 502 1.58 23.05 -16.64
CA ALA A 502 2.86 23.12 -15.97
C ALA A 502 3.11 21.88 -15.09
N ALA A 503 2.09 21.38 -14.40
CA ALA A 503 2.18 20.16 -13.61
C ALA A 503 2.44 18.92 -14.49
N ARG A 504 1.76 18.77 -15.63
CA ARG A 504 2.02 17.69 -16.60
C ARG A 504 3.43 17.76 -17.19
N ALA A 505 3.91 18.95 -17.51
CA ALA A 505 5.26 19.14 -18.03
C ALA A 505 6.34 18.80 -16.99
N ALA A 506 6.04 18.92 -15.69
CA ALA A 506 6.94 18.57 -14.59
C ALA A 506 6.85 17.07 -14.19
N TRP A 507 5.96 16.30 -14.81
CA TRP A 507 5.76 14.88 -14.52
C TRP A 507 6.70 14.00 -15.35
N ASP A 508 7.51 13.15 -14.69
CA ASP A 508 8.45 12.22 -15.35
C ASP A 508 7.91 10.77 -15.46
N GLY A 509 6.63 10.55 -15.15
CA GLY A 509 5.99 9.23 -15.08
C GLY A 509 6.06 8.58 -13.69
N ARG A 510 6.88 9.13 -12.76
CA ARG A 510 7.05 8.62 -11.39
C ARG A 510 7.01 9.72 -10.32
N ARG A 511 7.62 10.87 -10.59
CA ARG A 511 7.73 11.98 -9.65
C ARG A 511 7.29 13.29 -10.29
N LEU A 512 6.70 14.14 -9.46
CA LEU A 512 6.37 15.49 -9.85
C LEU A 512 7.55 16.43 -9.53
N GLY A 513 8.23 16.89 -10.57
CA GLY A 513 9.30 17.87 -10.46
C GLY A 513 8.80 19.26 -9.98
N PRO A 514 9.70 20.24 -9.86
CA PRO A 514 9.33 21.62 -9.55
C PRO A 514 8.41 22.18 -10.62
N ILE A 515 7.26 22.73 -10.20
CA ILE A 515 6.32 23.40 -11.12
C ILE A 515 6.80 24.84 -11.30
N ALA A 516 7.19 25.19 -12.53
CA ALA A 516 7.61 26.55 -12.86
C ALA A 516 6.39 27.50 -12.79
N VAL A 517 6.45 28.49 -11.92
CA VAL A 517 5.46 29.56 -11.87
C VAL A 517 5.69 30.48 -13.06
N ARG A 518 4.90 30.39 -14.10
CA ARG A 518 4.91 31.41 -15.16
C ARG A 518 4.38 32.70 -14.56
N ALA A 519 5.24 33.68 -14.36
CA ALA A 519 4.83 35.03 -14.01
C ALA A 519 3.86 35.51 -15.10
N ARG A 520 2.57 35.66 -14.79
CA ARG A 520 1.65 36.34 -15.70
C ARG A 520 2.18 37.76 -15.89
N ALA A 521 2.62 38.06 -17.11
CA ALA A 521 2.96 39.42 -17.47
C ALA A 521 1.75 40.34 -17.09
N PRO A 522 2.00 41.47 -16.41
CA PRO A 522 0.93 42.36 -16.02
C PRO A 522 0.17 42.77 -17.29
N ARG A 523 -1.11 42.48 -17.36
CA ARG A 523 -1.98 43.03 -18.42
C ARG A 523 -1.87 44.54 -18.33
N ARG A 524 -1.12 45.16 -19.25
CA ARG A 524 -1.16 46.60 -19.46
C ARG A 524 -2.61 46.97 -19.74
N ARG A 525 -3.30 47.57 -18.76
CA ARG A 525 -4.55 48.30 -19.01
C ARG A 525 -4.18 49.42 -19.97
N LEU A 526 -4.55 49.29 -21.22
CA LEU A 526 -4.67 50.39 -22.13
C LEU A 526 -5.77 51.32 -21.55
N LEU A 527 -5.34 52.33 -20.79
CA LEU A 527 -6.13 53.51 -20.55
C LEU A 527 -6.30 54.17 -21.92
N ARG A 528 -7.40 53.90 -22.61
CA ARG A 528 -7.85 54.76 -23.70
C ARG A 528 -8.28 56.07 -23.04
N SER A 529 -7.51 57.11 -23.25
CA SER A 529 -7.91 58.48 -23.08
C SER A 529 -9.16 58.70 -23.95
N LEU A 530 -10.27 59.00 -23.32
CA LEU A 530 -11.42 59.60 -23.98
C LEU A 530 -11.15 61.09 -24.15
N PRO A 531 -11.62 61.73 -25.27
CA PRO A 531 -11.38 63.11 -25.62
C PRO A 531 -12.05 64.07 -24.66
#